data_b356629cd79eb442834f0302f3b952cc
#
_entry.id   b356629cd79eb442834f0302f3b952cc
#
_cell.length_a   1.000
_cell.length_b   1.000
_cell.length_c   1.000
_cell.angle_alpha   90.00
_cell.angle_beta   90.00
_cell.angle_gamma   90.00
#
_symmetry.space_group_name_H-M   'P 1'
#
loop_
_entity.id
_entity.type
_entity.pdbx_description
1 polymer ?
#
loop_
_entity_poly.entity_id
_entity_poly.type
_entity_poly.pdbx_seq_one_letter_code
_entity_poly.pdbx_strand_id
1 'polypeptide(L)'
;QVGAEFERLVIGPHTLWGEYPPKIEEAEVKPVGESGEIVLSRVVIPEYVVVHDGPVNDTTAQDYYVRYKDYIKNVASSEIYATWPENTIRANVLAIMSFTLNRVYTEWYRNKGKDFTITSSTAYDHKWIRGRNIFDSISRIVDELFENYLSRPDVRQPILTQYCDGRQVQCKDRGWMTQWGSKSLGDRGYSPIEILRYFYGNDIYINVAEGISGIPLSWPGYDLNIGATGNKVRQIQEQLNVIAEAYPAIPKVGVDGIYGEQTKAAVRKFQNIFGLSETGITDYSTWYVDRLGDLRCDAIHHDGTNFYLYRVYKLSLIHI
;
A
#
# COMPACT_ATOMS: atom_id res chain seq x y z
N GLN A 1 13.00 -12.42 16.33
CA GLN A 1 11.70 -12.24 17.02
C GLN A 1 10.90 -11.11 16.41
N VAL A 2 11.49 -9.96 16.09
CA VAL A 2 10.79 -8.82 15.45
C VAL A 2 10.26 -9.19 14.07
N GLY A 3 10.98 -9.97 13.28
CA GLY A 3 10.51 -10.44 11.98
C GLY A 3 9.30 -11.38 12.06
N ALA A 4 9.24 -12.25 13.06
CA ALA A 4 8.12 -13.18 13.24
C ALA A 4 6.84 -12.48 13.73
N GLU A 5 6.98 -11.44 14.55
CA GLU A 5 5.84 -10.59 14.95
C GLU A 5 5.31 -9.77 13.77
N PHE A 6 6.22 -9.34 12.90
CA PHE A 6 5.85 -8.60 11.71
C PHE A 6 5.10 -9.48 10.69
N GLU A 7 5.62 -10.67 10.39
CA GLU A 7 4.92 -11.64 9.53
C GLU A 7 3.49 -11.92 10.01
N ARG A 8 3.28 -11.93 11.33
CA ARG A 8 1.94 -12.09 11.92
C ARG A 8 1.05 -10.88 11.73
N LEU A 9 1.60 -9.68 11.71
CA LEU A 9 0.84 -8.45 11.44
C LEU A 9 0.33 -8.36 9.99
N VAL A 10 1.12 -8.90 9.04
CA VAL A 10 0.82 -8.82 7.61
C VAL A 10 0.02 -10.03 7.11
N ILE A 11 0.24 -11.22 7.68
CA ILE A 11 -0.16 -12.49 7.06
C ILE A 11 -1.40 -13.10 7.73
N GLY A 12 -1.86 -12.66 8.88
CA GLY A 12 -2.96 -13.38 9.43
C GLY A 12 -3.75 -12.83 10.59
N PRO A 13 -4.99 -13.30 10.68
CA PRO A 13 -5.90 -12.94 11.75
C PRO A 13 -5.46 -13.47 13.12
N HIS A 14 -4.48 -14.36 13.19
CA HIS A 14 -4.00 -15.02 14.41
C HIS A 14 -2.79 -14.33 15.01
N THR A 15 -2.79 -13.04 15.02
CA THR A 15 -1.69 -12.27 15.59
C THR A 15 -1.84 -12.16 17.10
N LEU A 16 -0.76 -11.87 17.77
CA LEU A 16 -0.72 -11.49 19.19
C LEU A 16 -1.66 -10.32 19.56
N TRP A 17 -2.31 -9.74 18.56
CA TRP A 17 -3.15 -8.54 18.61
C TRP A 17 -4.65 -8.83 18.77
N GLY A 18 -5.04 -10.09 18.85
CA GLY A 18 -6.42 -10.53 18.96
C GLY A 18 -7.00 -11.04 17.63
N GLU A 19 -8.22 -11.50 17.70
CA GLU A 19 -8.93 -11.99 16.53
C GLU A 19 -9.34 -10.83 15.61
N TYR A 20 -9.18 -11.03 14.28
CA TYR A 20 -9.78 -10.14 13.31
C TYR A 20 -11.31 -10.32 13.32
N PRO A 21 -12.07 -9.26 13.12
CA PRO A 21 -13.49 -9.42 12.92
C PRO A 21 -13.74 -10.27 11.68
N PRO A 22 -14.83 -11.02 11.61
CA PRO A 22 -15.22 -11.72 10.40
C PRO A 22 -15.32 -10.70 9.25
N LYS A 23 -14.93 -11.12 8.05
CA LYS A 23 -15.13 -10.29 6.85
C LYS A 23 -16.60 -9.93 6.76
N ILE A 24 -16.88 -8.63 6.68
CA ILE A 24 -18.22 -8.16 6.39
C ILE A 24 -18.51 -8.48 4.92
N GLU A 25 -19.58 -9.19 4.64
CA GLU A 25 -20.01 -9.46 3.27
C GLU A 25 -20.23 -8.14 2.52
N GLU A 26 -19.88 -8.10 1.25
CA GLU A 26 -19.93 -6.87 0.44
C GLU A 26 -21.33 -6.24 0.41
N ALA A 27 -22.38 -7.08 0.49
CA ALA A 27 -23.77 -6.66 0.58
C ALA A 27 -24.16 -6.00 1.92
N GLU A 28 -23.38 -6.22 2.98
CA GLU A 28 -23.61 -5.66 4.31
C GLU A 28 -22.84 -4.38 4.57
N VAL A 29 -21.93 -4.01 3.66
CA VAL A 29 -21.24 -2.72 3.72
C VAL A 29 -22.26 -1.63 3.47
N LYS A 30 -22.66 -0.91 4.50
CA LYS A 30 -23.59 0.21 4.35
C LYS A 30 -22.98 1.21 3.38
N PRO A 31 -23.72 1.59 2.32
CA PRO A 31 -23.31 2.71 1.49
C PRO A 31 -23.08 3.93 2.39
N VAL A 32 -22.00 4.64 2.16
CA VAL A 32 -21.74 5.88 2.89
C VAL A 32 -22.86 6.87 2.56
N GLY A 33 -23.67 7.09 3.56
CA GLY A 33 -24.68 8.13 3.64
C GLY A 33 -25.69 8.23 2.53
N GLU A 34 -26.88 8.60 2.88
CA GLU A 34 -27.96 9.03 1.97
C GLU A 34 -27.62 10.32 1.19
N SER A 35 -26.37 10.82 1.31
CA SER A 35 -25.89 12.09 0.73
C SER A 35 -25.48 11.99 -0.75
N GLY A 36 -25.48 10.78 -1.35
CA GLY A 36 -25.04 10.58 -2.74
C GLY A 36 -23.54 10.72 -2.97
N GLU A 37 -22.73 10.69 -1.92
CA GLU A 37 -21.27 10.72 -2.02
C GLU A 37 -20.74 9.41 -2.63
N ILE A 38 -19.73 9.54 -3.49
CA ILE A 38 -19.06 8.40 -4.09
C ILE A 38 -18.10 7.79 -3.07
N VAL A 39 -18.21 6.49 -2.87
CA VAL A 39 -17.31 5.71 -2.02
C VAL A 39 -16.81 4.51 -2.82
N LEU A 40 -15.55 4.17 -2.66
CA LEU A 40 -14.99 2.99 -3.32
C LEU A 40 -15.61 1.72 -2.75
N SER A 41 -15.92 0.75 -3.61
CA SER A 41 -16.52 -0.53 -3.20
C SER A 41 -15.57 -1.41 -2.38
N ARG A 42 -14.27 -1.17 -2.49
CA ARG A 42 -13.21 -1.95 -1.82
C ARG A 42 -12.11 -1.04 -1.29
N VAL A 43 -11.45 -1.49 -0.22
CA VAL A 43 -10.23 -0.84 0.26
C VAL A 43 -9.05 -1.31 -0.58
N VAL A 44 -8.50 -0.40 -1.35
CA VAL A 44 -7.39 -0.65 -2.27
C VAL A 44 -6.28 0.33 -1.97
N ILE A 45 -5.05 -0.16 -1.90
CA ILE A 45 -3.88 0.73 -1.83
C ILE A 45 -3.70 1.40 -3.20
N PRO A 46 -3.77 2.72 -3.30
CA PRO A 46 -3.59 3.40 -4.58
C PRO A 46 -2.11 3.37 -4.99
N GLU A 47 -1.85 3.39 -6.28
CA GLU A 47 -0.47 3.56 -6.77
C GLU A 47 0.08 4.94 -6.39
N TYR A 48 -0.75 5.96 -6.57
CA TYR A 48 -0.43 7.35 -6.27
C TYR A 48 -1.51 7.99 -5.42
N VAL A 49 -1.08 8.93 -4.60
CA VAL A 49 -1.95 9.96 -4.02
C VAL A 49 -1.63 11.28 -4.70
N VAL A 50 -2.65 12.07 -5.01
CA VAL A 50 -2.47 13.43 -5.50
C VAL A 50 -2.42 14.36 -4.30
N VAL A 51 -1.25 14.92 -4.05
CA VAL A 51 -0.99 15.82 -2.90
C VAL A 51 -1.12 17.26 -3.37
N HIS A 52 -2.10 17.97 -2.83
CA HIS A 52 -2.23 19.41 -2.98
C HIS A 52 -1.29 20.11 -1.99
N ASP A 53 -0.25 20.77 -2.51
CA ASP A 53 0.81 21.34 -1.66
C ASP A 53 0.42 22.73 -1.11
N GLY A 54 -0.62 22.72 -0.29
CA GLY A 54 -1.17 23.93 0.33
C GLY A 54 -2.49 23.70 1.04
N PRO A 55 -3.13 24.77 1.52
CA PRO A 55 -4.48 24.72 2.07
C PRO A 55 -5.51 24.37 0.99
N VAL A 56 -6.60 23.69 1.39
CA VAL A 56 -7.66 23.16 0.50
C VAL A 56 -8.18 24.14 -0.57
N ASN A 57 -8.22 25.42 -0.26
CA ASN A 57 -8.79 26.45 -1.14
C ASN A 57 -7.73 27.32 -1.84
N ASP A 58 -6.46 26.98 -1.72
CA ASP A 58 -5.40 27.67 -2.42
C ASP A 58 -5.32 27.20 -3.87
N THR A 59 -5.91 27.94 -4.78
CA THR A 59 -5.92 27.63 -6.22
C THR A 59 -4.57 27.84 -6.91
N THR A 60 -3.57 28.38 -6.20
CA THR A 60 -2.21 28.59 -6.73
C THR A 60 -1.26 27.47 -6.30
N ALA A 61 -1.66 26.66 -5.34
CA ALA A 61 -0.89 25.50 -4.88
C ALA A 61 -0.81 24.43 -5.98
N GLN A 62 0.34 23.76 -6.06
CA GLN A 62 0.57 22.70 -7.04
C GLN A 62 0.09 21.36 -6.53
N ASP A 63 -0.40 20.53 -7.44
CA ASP A 63 -0.76 19.15 -7.19
C ASP A 63 0.37 18.22 -7.64
N TYR A 64 0.81 17.35 -6.72
CA TYR A 64 1.87 16.39 -6.98
C TYR A 64 1.35 14.97 -6.95
N TYR A 65 1.66 14.19 -8.00
CA TYR A 65 1.44 12.75 -8.03
C TYR A 65 2.58 12.07 -7.26
N VAL A 66 2.28 11.58 -6.05
CA VAL A 66 3.25 10.95 -5.16
C VAL A 66 2.88 9.48 -5.00
N ARG A 67 3.83 8.57 -5.17
CA ARG A 67 3.58 7.14 -4.89
C ARG A 67 3.12 6.97 -3.45
N TYR A 68 2.14 6.10 -3.24
CA TYR A 68 1.55 5.90 -1.91
C TYR A 68 2.60 5.64 -0.83
N LYS A 69 3.53 4.69 -1.05
CA LYS A 69 4.58 4.41 -0.07
C LYS A 69 5.50 5.60 0.18
N ASP A 70 5.87 6.31 -0.88
CA ASP A 70 6.74 7.50 -0.77
C ASP A 70 6.02 8.63 -0.02
N TYR A 71 4.70 8.76 -0.22
CA TYR A 71 3.88 9.69 0.55
C TYR A 71 3.89 9.33 2.04
N ILE A 72 3.61 8.08 2.40
CA ILE A 72 3.59 7.63 3.80
C ILE A 72 4.98 7.79 4.46
N LYS A 73 6.05 7.42 3.75
CA LYS A 73 7.45 7.60 4.23
C LYS A 73 7.77 9.06 4.50
N ASN A 74 7.36 9.96 3.60
CA ASN A 74 7.56 11.39 3.73
C ASN A 74 6.80 11.95 4.94
N VAL A 75 5.51 11.67 5.05
CA VAL A 75 4.67 12.11 6.16
C VAL A 75 5.23 11.59 7.49
N ALA A 76 5.49 10.29 7.61
CA ALA A 76 6.04 9.72 8.84
C ALA A 76 7.39 10.35 9.22
N SER A 77 8.27 10.56 8.23
CA SER A 77 9.56 11.25 8.48
C SER A 77 9.41 12.73 8.82
N SER A 78 8.26 13.35 8.56
CA SER A 78 7.97 14.75 8.85
C SER A 78 7.24 14.95 10.19
N GLU A 79 6.50 13.92 10.64
CA GLU A 79 5.60 13.97 11.78
C GLU A 79 6.21 13.39 13.07
N ILE A 80 7.03 12.33 12.95
CA ILE A 80 7.57 11.60 14.09
C ILE A 80 9.09 11.44 14.00
N TYR A 81 9.70 11.05 15.11
CA TYR A 81 11.14 10.88 15.19
C TYR A 81 11.56 9.44 14.92
N ALA A 82 12.54 9.26 14.05
CA ALA A 82 13.11 7.96 13.70
C ALA A 82 13.82 7.24 14.88
N THR A 83 14.08 7.97 15.97
CA THR A 83 14.70 7.47 17.19
C THR A 83 13.69 7.02 18.25
N TRP A 84 12.39 7.12 17.97
CA TRP A 84 11.38 6.63 18.90
C TRP A 84 11.36 5.09 18.95
N PRO A 85 10.76 4.50 20.01
CA PRO A 85 10.57 3.05 20.07
C PRO A 85 9.89 2.53 18.82
N GLU A 86 10.33 1.38 18.31
CA GLU A 86 9.80 0.81 17.07
C GLU A 86 8.27 0.62 17.11
N ASN A 87 7.74 0.15 18.24
CA ASN A 87 6.30 0.01 18.42
C ASN A 87 5.55 1.34 18.30
N THR A 88 6.15 2.43 18.77
CA THR A 88 5.59 3.77 18.58
C THR A 88 5.59 4.18 17.11
N ILE A 89 6.69 3.95 16.39
CA ILE A 89 6.79 4.27 14.97
C ILE A 89 5.75 3.46 14.19
N ARG A 90 5.62 2.16 14.45
CA ARG A 90 4.62 1.28 13.82
C ARG A 90 3.19 1.76 14.07
N ALA A 91 2.84 2.14 15.30
CA ALA A 91 1.52 2.67 15.63
C ALA A 91 1.21 3.96 14.86
N ASN A 92 2.15 4.90 14.80
CA ASN A 92 1.99 6.15 14.06
C ASN A 92 1.90 5.91 12.55
N VAL A 93 2.73 5.03 11.98
CA VAL A 93 2.68 4.67 10.55
C VAL A 93 1.32 4.05 10.21
N LEU A 94 0.79 3.13 11.01
CA LEU A 94 -0.56 2.56 10.82
C LEU A 94 -1.65 3.62 10.89
N ALA A 95 -1.54 4.60 11.80
CA ALA A 95 -2.48 5.71 11.87
C ALA A 95 -2.41 6.60 10.61
N ILE A 96 -1.20 6.96 10.15
CA ILE A 96 -1.01 7.75 8.93
C ILE A 96 -1.59 7.01 7.71
N MET A 97 -1.36 5.71 7.58
CA MET A 97 -1.88 4.90 6.48
C MET A 97 -3.40 4.82 6.52
N SER A 98 -3.99 4.55 7.68
CA SER A 98 -5.45 4.45 7.81
C SER A 98 -6.14 5.78 7.50
N PHE A 99 -5.59 6.90 7.97
CA PHE A 99 -6.07 8.23 7.61
C PHE A 99 -6.02 8.47 6.10
N THR A 100 -4.86 8.19 5.49
CA THR A 100 -4.68 8.37 4.03
C THR A 100 -5.67 7.52 3.25
N LEU A 101 -5.82 6.25 3.61
CA LEU A 101 -6.77 5.35 2.96
C LEU A 101 -8.23 5.72 3.19
N ASN A 102 -8.57 6.35 4.32
CA ASN A 102 -9.89 6.92 4.51
C ASN A 102 -10.16 8.02 3.49
N ARG A 103 -9.20 8.93 3.25
CA ARG A 103 -9.33 9.99 2.23
C ARG A 103 -9.50 9.42 0.82
N VAL A 104 -8.76 8.34 0.50
CA VAL A 104 -8.87 7.63 -0.78
C VAL A 104 -10.22 6.92 -0.89
N TYR A 105 -10.57 6.12 0.10
CA TYR A 105 -11.78 5.28 0.09
C TYR A 105 -13.06 6.12 -0.01
N THR A 106 -13.13 7.22 0.73
CA THR A 106 -14.29 8.12 0.76
C THR A 106 -14.31 9.14 -0.37
N GLU A 107 -13.29 9.17 -1.23
CA GLU A 107 -13.14 10.22 -2.25
C GLU A 107 -13.36 11.64 -1.68
N TRP A 108 -12.85 11.87 -0.46
CA TRP A 108 -13.21 13.00 0.41
C TRP A 108 -13.16 14.37 -0.27
N TYR A 109 -12.07 14.65 -0.98
CA TYR A 109 -11.90 15.92 -1.67
C TYR A 109 -12.56 15.93 -3.04
N ARG A 110 -12.58 14.80 -3.75
CA ARG A 110 -13.23 14.69 -5.06
C ARG A 110 -14.73 14.87 -4.97
N ASN A 111 -15.37 14.34 -3.91
CA ASN A 111 -16.78 14.60 -3.61
C ASN A 111 -17.08 16.08 -3.29
N LYS A 112 -16.04 16.90 -3.10
CA LYS A 112 -16.13 18.36 -2.90
C LYS A 112 -15.65 19.16 -4.11
N GLY A 113 -15.57 18.50 -5.29
CA GLY A 113 -15.17 19.14 -6.54
C GLY A 113 -13.69 19.52 -6.62
N LYS A 114 -12.83 18.82 -5.88
CA LYS A 114 -11.37 18.98 -5.94
C LYS A 114 -10.72 17.85 -6.73
N ASP A 115 -9.61 18.13 -7.40
CA ASP A 115 -8.91 17.16 -8.26
C ASP A 115 -7.74 16.45 -7.53
N PHE A 116 -7.65 16.55 -6.21
CA PHE A 116 -6.60 15.95 -5.40
C PHE A 116 -7.15 14.98 -4.36
N THR A 117 -6.26 14.13 -3.83
CA THR A 117 -6.59 13.11 -2.82
C THR A 117 -6.46 13.65 -1.41
N ILE A 118 -5.42 14.44 -1.14
CA ILE A 118 -5.02 14.86 0.20
C ILE A 118 -4.22 16.17 0.12
N THR A 119 -4.17 16.94 1.21
CA THR A 119 -3.38 18.18 1.27
C THR A 119 -2.08 17.99 2.04
N SER A 120 -1.11 18.91 1.85
CA SER A 120 0.09 19.00 2.69
C SER A 120 -0.14 19.84 3.97
N SER A 121 -1.36 20.33 4.17
CA SER A 121 -1.70 21.21 5.27
C SER A 121 -2.11 20.45 6.54
N THR A 122 -1.35 20.64 7.62
CA THR A 122 -1.65 20.05 8.94
C THR A 122 -2.95 20.55 9.57
N ALA A 123 -3.56 21.58 9.01
CA ALA A 123 -4.89 22.02 9.43
C ALA A 123 -6.01 21.08 8.99
N TYR A 124 -5.76 20.26 7.97
CA TYR A 124 -6.74 19.38 7.35
C TYR A 124 -6.27 17.93 7.31
N ASP A 125 -4.99 17.69 6.98
CA ASP A 125 -4.43 16.35 6.75
C ASP A 125 -3.05 16.23 7.40
N HIS A 126 -2.03 15.83 6.63
CA HIS A 126 -0.71 15.48 7.12
C HIS A 126 0.36 16.52 6.74
N LYS A 127 1.43 16.54 7.52
CA LYS A 127 2.63 17.30 7.17
C LYS A 127 3.44 16.55 6.10
N TRP A 128 3.14 16.85 4.83
CA TRP A 128 3.97 16.41 3.72
C TRP A 128 4.91 17.54 3.29
N ILE A 129 6.17 17.24 3.03
CA ILE A 129 7.19 18.23 2.65
C ILE A 129 7.91 17.74 1.39
N ARG A 130 7.83 18.50 0.30
CA ARG A 130 8.51 18.19 -0.94
C ARG A 130 10.02 18.06 -0.72
N GLY A 131 10.64 16.97 -1.20
CA GLY A 131 12.08 16.74 -1.06
C GLY A 131 12.55 16.37 0.34
N ARG A 132 11.64 15.96 1.23
CA ARG A 132 11.98 15.50 2.58
C ARG A 132 12.93 14.31 2.53
N ASN A 133 14.01 14.36 3.32
CA ASN A 133 14.84 13.18 3.59
C ASN A 133 14.05 12.14 4.37
N ILE A 134 14.06 10.92 3.87
CA ILE A 134 13.38 9.78 4.48
C ILE A 134 14.37 9.04 5.38
N PHE A 135 13.96 8.71 6.61
CA PHE A 135 14.77 7.93 7.53
C PHE A 135 14.63 6.44 7.25
N ASP A 136 15.75 5.72 7.20
CA ASP A 136 15.80 4.28 6.86
C ASP A 136 14.91 3.41 7.75
N SER A 137 14.93 3.65 9.07
CA SER A 137 14.07 2.92 10.01
C SER A 137 12.58 3.10 9.73
N ILE A 138 12.15 4.33 9.38
CA ILE A 138 10.79 4.63 9.00
C ILE A 138 10.47 4.01 7.64
N SER A 139 11.39 4.12 6.67
CA SER A 139 11.23 3.53 5.34
C SER A 139 10.97 2.03 5.41
N ARG A 140 11.78 1.32 6.20
CA ARG A 140 11.62 -0.12 6.43
C ARG A 140 10.25 -0.45 7.00
N ILE A 141 9.83 0.23 8.06
CA ILE A 141 8.52 0.00 8.70
C ILE A 141 7.36 0.26 7.73
N VAL A 142 7.44 1.29 6.91
CA VAL A 142 6.40 1.57 5.90
C VAL A 142 6.38 0.46 4.84
N ASP A 143 7.54 0.00 4.36
CA ASP A 143 7.61 -1.11 3.40
C ASP A 143 7.02 -2.41 3.95
N GLU A 144 7.17 -2.61 5.24
CA GLU A 144 6.60 -3.75 5.96
C GLU A 144 5.07 -3.66 6.13
N LEU A 145 4.53 -2.47 6.36
CA LEU A 145 3.13 -2.27 6.77
C LEU A 145 2.20 -1.72 5.68
N PHE A 146 2.69 -1.34 4.51
CA PHE A 146 1.97 -0.50 3.55
C PHE A 146 0.61 -1.03 3.06
N GLU A 147 0.35 -2.32 3.23
CA GLU A 147 -0.95 -2.94 2.90
C GLU A 147 -1.96 -2.88 4.05
N ASN A 148 -1.53 -2.44 5.23
CA ASN A 148 -2.37 -2.46 6.42
C ASN A 148 -3.15 -1.16 6.61
N TYR A 149 -4.31 -1.29 7.24
CA TYR A 149 -5.12 -0.17 7.70
C TYR A 149 -5.94 -0.56 8.94
N LEU A 150 -6.52 0.43 9.59
CA LEU A 150 -7.35 0.21 10.78
C LEU A 150 -8.82 0.30 10.41
N SER A 151 -9.61 -0.62 10.91
CA SER A 151 -11.07 -0.64 10.76
C SER A 151 -11.76 -1.06 12.05
N ARG A 152 -13.09 -0.94 12.05
CA ARG A 152 -13.96 -1.48 13.11
C ARG A 152 -14.67 -2.74 12.60
N PRO A 153 -15.16 -3.64 13.48
CA PRO A 153 -15.78 -4.91 13.08
C PRO A 153 -16.99 -4.76 12.15
N ASP A 154 -17.74 -3.69 12.34
CA ASP A 154 -19.01 -3.40 11.66
C ASP A 154 -18.85 -2.47 10.45
N VAL A 155 -17.63 -2.02 10.16
CA VAL A 155 -17.36 -1.05 9.09
C VAL A 155 -16.09 -1.42 8.35
N ARG A 156 -16.21 -1.65 7.03
CA ARG A 156 -15.04 -1.90 6.16
C ARG A 156 -14.18 -0.66 5.96
N GLN A 157 -14.78 0.51 6.02
CA GLN A 157 -14.11 1.78 5.79
C GLN A 157 -12.88 1.95 6.70
N PRO A 158 -11.73 2.36 6.16
CA PRO A 158 -10.58 2.74 6.96
C PRO A 158 -10.95 3.84 7.96
N ILE A 159 -10.52 3.71 9.19
CA ILE A 159 -10.78 4.72 10.23
C ILE A 159 -10.05 6.01 9.89
N LEU A 160 -10.72 7.15 10.06
CA LEU A 160 -10.10 8.45 10.02
C LEU A 160 -9.32 8.67 11.33
N THR A 161 -8.10 8.19 11.37
CA THR A 161 -7.22 8.20 12.52
C THR A 161 -6.55 9.56 12.71
N GLN A 162 -7.28 10.51 13.24
CA GLN A 162 -6.77 11.83 13.52
C GLN A 162 -5.78 11.83 14.70
N TYR A 163 -4.80 12.70 14.63
CA TYR A 163 -3.78 12.85 15.67
C TYR A 163 -3.27 14.28 15.78
N CYS A 164 -2.54 14.56 16.83
CA CYS A 164 -1.85 15.82 17.07
C CYS A 164 -0.52 15.59 17.79
N ASP A 165 0.31 16.61 17.87
CA ASP A 165 1.57 16.55 18.62
C ASP A 165 1.34 16.18 20.10
N GLY A 166 0.42 16.79 20.78
CA GLY A 166 0.09 16.53 22.18
C GLY A 166 1.01 17.21 23.20
N ARG A 167 1.99 18.00 22.76
CA ARG A 167 2.86 18.84 23.58
C ARG A 167 2.76 20.31 23.22
N GLN A 168 3.06 20.66 21.99
CA GLN A 168 2.99 22.02 21.49
C GLN A 168 1.58 22.37 21.06
N VAL A 169 0.87 21.40 20.50
CA VAL A 169 -0.52 21.54 20.05
C VAL A 169 -1.37 20.50 20.76
N GLN A 170 -2.41 20.95 21.46
CA GLN A 170 -3.40 20.06 22.07
C GLN A 170 -4.36 19.54 21.01
N CYS A 171 -4.72 18.27 21.11
CA CYS A 171 -5.73 17.70 20.22
C CYS A 171 -7.08 18.39 20.43
N LYS A 172 -7.79 18.60 19.31
CA LYS A 172 -9.13 19.21 19.33
C LYS A 172 -10.16 18.28 19.95
N ASP A 173 -9.93 16.96 19.86
CA ASP A 173 -10.85 15.93 20.32
C ASP A 173 -10.13 14.89 21.17
N ARG A 174 -10.84 14.33 22.16
CA ARG A 174 -10.30 13.28 23.04
C ARG A 174 -10.06 11.95 22.35
N GLY A 175 -10.73 11.70 21.21
CA GLY A 175 -10.56 10.53 20.39
C GLY A 175 -9.35 10.56 19.44
N TRP A 176 -8.51 11.60 19.51
CA TRP A 176 -7.33 11.74 18.69
C TRP A 176 -6.08 11.19 19.39
N MET A 177 -5.22 10.55 18.62
CA MET A 177 -3.93 10.10 19.17
C MET A 177 -2.99 11.30 19.37
N THR A 178 -2.40 11.38 20.55
CA THR A 178 -1.26 12.28 20.76
C THR A 178 0.04 11.57 20.40
N GLN A 179 0.85 12.17 19.51
CA GLN A 179 2.12 11.56 19.08
C GLN A 179 3.06 11.32 20.25
N TRP A 180 3.24 12.30 21.14
CA TRP A 180 4.04 12.13 22.35
C TRP A 180 3.41 11.18 23.37
N GLY A 181 2.10 11.07 23.42
CA GLY A 181 1.41 10.06 24.22
C GLY A 181 1.71 8.65 23.71
N SER A 182 1.67 8.46 22.38
CA SER A 182 2.03 7.17 21.77
C SER A 182 3.48 6.78 22.09
N LYS A 183 4.41 7.77 22.09
CA LYS A 183 5.80 7.55 22.52
C LYS A 183 5.87 7.10 23.98
N SER A 184 5.16 7.78 24.88
CA SER A 184 5.13 7.41 26.31
C SER A 184 4.62 5.99 26.53
N LEU A 185 3.65 5.52 25.75
CA LEU A 185 3.18 4.15 25.78
C LEU A 185 4.22 3.16 25.23
N GLY A 186 4.86 3.50 24.11
CA GLY A 186 5.93 2.69 23.54
C GLY A 186 7.15 2.56 24.45
N ASP A 187 7.53 3.63 25.15
CA ASP A 187 8.60 3.60 26.17
C ASP A 187 8.29 2.62 27.31
N ARG A 188 7.01 2.37 27.58
CA ARG A 188 6.53 1.42 28.59
C ARG A 188 6.32 0.01 28.04
N GLY A 189 6.68 -0.23 26.77
CA GLY A 189 6.63 -1.54 26.14
C GLY A 189 5.26 -1.92 25.56
N TYR A 190 4.32 -0.98 25.43
CA TYR A 190 3.04 -1.23 24.75
C TYR A 190 3.27 -1.59 23.28
N SER A 191 2.54 -2.56 22.80
CA SER A 191 2.52 -2.98 21.41
C SER A 191 1.83 -1.94 20.51
N PRO A 192 2.04 -1.96 19.19
CA PRO A 192 1.41 -1.02 18.28
C PRO A 192 -0.12 -0.98 18.40
N ILE A 193 -0.76 -2.15 18.48
CA ILE A 193 -2.23 -2.22 18.59
C ILE A 193 -2.73 -1.74 19.95
N GLU A 194 -2.02 -2.01 21.03
CA GLU A 194 -2.38 -1.50 22.35
C GLU A 194 -2.27 0.03 22.39
N ILE A 195 -1.22 0.60 21.78
CA ILE A 195 -1.08 2.04 21.63
C ILE A 195 -2.28 2.61 20.85
N LEU A 196 -2.62 2.03 19.72
CA LEU A 196 -3.73 2.50 18.89
C LEU A 196 -5.07 2.35 19.60
N ARG A 197 -5.32 1.23 20.28
CA ARG A 197 -6.54 1.01 21.07
C ARG A 197 -6.70 1.97 22.23
N TYR A 198 -5.61 2.38 22.84
CA TYR A 198 -5.64 3.38 23.90
C TYR A 198 -6.29 4.69 23.47
N PHE A 199 -6.05 5.11 22.20
CA PHE A 199 -6.57 6.38 21.68
C PHE A 199 -7.87 6.22 20.89
N TYR A 200 -7.97 5.19 20.06
CA TYR A 200 -9.08 5.04 19.11
C TYR A 200 -10.17 4.05 19.54
N GLY A 201 -9.99 3.37 20.67
CA GLY A 201 -10.95 2.42 21.23
C GLY A 201 -10.55 0.95 21.04
N ASN A 202 -11.08 0.09 21.91
CA ASN A 202 -10.69 -1.32 21.96
C ASN A 202 -11.25 -2.17 20.82
N ASP A 203 -12.17 -1.63 20.04
CA ASP A 203 -12.87 -2.28 18.93
C ASP A 203 -12.17 -2.10 17.58
N ILE A 204 -10.97 -1.53 17.56
CA ILE A 204 -10.20 -1.39 16.33
C ILE A 204 -9.33 -2.61 16.06
N TYR A 205 -9.13 -2.88 14.77
CA TYR A 205 -8.37 -4.00 14.25
C TYR A 205 -7.44 -3.53 13.13
N ILE A 206 -6.32 -4.25 12.95
CA ILE A 206 -5.44 -4.08 11.81
C ILE A 206 -5.92 -5.01 10.71
N ASN A 207 -6.32 -4.43 9.59
CA ASN A 207 -6.74 -5.15 8.39
C ASN A 207 -5.71 -5.03 7.27
N VAL A 208 -5.85 -5.87 6.27
CA VAL A 208 -5.09 -5.84 5.03
C VAL A 208 -6.00 -5.39 3.90
N ALA A 209 -5.53 -4.49 3.05
CA ALA A 209 -6.28 -4.01 1.89
C ALA A 209 -6.58 -5.15 0.91
N GLU A 210 -7.74 -5.07 0.25
CA GLU A 210 -8.22 -6.12 -0.67
C GLU A 210 -7.46 -6.16 -2.00
N GLY A 211 -6.69 -5.12 -2.30
CA GLY A 211 -5.87 -5.03 -3.50
C GLY A 211 -4.97 -3.82 -3.49
N ILE A 212 -4.05 -3.80 -4.42
CA ILE A 212 -3.11 -2.69 -4.64
C ILE A 212 -3.30 -2.25 -6.08
N SER A 213 -3.71 -0.99 -6.27
CA SER A 213 -3.89 -0.41 -7.59
C SER A 213 -2.54 -0.17 -8.26
N GLY A 214 -2.42 -0.55 -9.54
CA GLY A 214 -1.18 -0.41 -10.31
C GLY A 214 -0.06 -1.36 -9.92
N ILE A 215 -0.25 -2.18 -8.88
CA ILE A 215 0.60 -3.32 -8.58
C ILE A 215 -0.21 -4.57 -8.90
N PRO A 216 0.33 -5.52 -9.63
CA PRO A 216 -0.36 -6.77 -9.92
C PRO A 216 -0.83 -7.41 -8.62
N LEU A 217 -2.11 -7.80 -8.58
CA LEU A 217 -2.65 -8.55 -7.46
C LEU A 217 -1.76 -9.74 -7.14
N SER A 218 -1.65 -10.09 -5.87
CA SER A 218 -0.90 -11.23 -5.37
C SER A 218 -1.16 -12.51 -6.19
N TRP A 219 -0.22 -13.43 -6.15
CA TRP A 219 -0.33 -14.77 -6.71
C TRP A 219 -1.76 -15.34 -6.59
N PRO A 220 -2.34 -15.88 -7.66
CA PRO A 220 -3.72 -16.38 -7.62
C PRO A 220 -3.91 -17.63 -6.74
N GLY A 221 -2.82 -18.21 -6.20
CA GLY A 221 -2.86 -19.44 -5.41
C GLY A 221 -2.81 -20.73 -6.25
N TYR A 222 -2.72 -20.62 -7.58
CA TYR A 222 -2.64 -21.73 -8.53
C TYR A 222 -1.86 -21.33 -9.79
N ASP A 223 -1.29 -22.31 -10.46
CA ASP A 223 -0.53 -22.11 -11.68
C ASP A 223 -1.44 -21.70 -12.86
N LEU A 224 -1.00 -20.71 -13.64
CA LEU A 224 -1.65 -20.36 -14.89
C LEU A 224 -1.00 -21.13 -16.05
N ASN A 225 -1.80 -21.84 -16.80
CA ASN A 225 -1.38 -22.68 -17.92
C ASN A 225 -2.40 -22.62 -19.05
N ILE A 226 -2.14 -23.31 -20.16
CA ILE A 226 -3.07 -23.43 -21.29
C ILE A 226 -4.47 -23.80 -20.79
N GLY A 227 -5.45 -23.03 -21.25
CA GLY A 227 -6.85 -23.17 -20.85
C GLY A 227 -7.27 -22.31 -19.65
N ALA A 228 -6.34 -21.72 -18.90
CA ALA A 228 -6.67 -20.74 -17.88
C ALA A 228 -7.28 -19.49 -18.53
N THR A 229 -8.26 -18.87 -17.86
CA THR A 229 -8.94 -17.68 -18.35
C THR A 229 -9.17 -16.66 -17.23
N GLY A 230 -9.39 -15.39 -17.59
CA GLY A 230 -9.79 -14.35 -16.68
C GLY A 230 -8.73 -13.28 -16.44
N ASN A 231 -8.98 -12.46 -15.39
CA ASN A 231 -8.19 -11.25 -15.14
C ASN A 231 -6.72 -11.54 -14.80
N LYS A 232 -6.41 -12.68 -14.19
CA LYS A 232 -5.02 -13.06 -13.87
C LYS A 232 -4.22 -13.38 -15.15
N VAL A 233 -4.87 -13.94 -16.14
CA VAL A 233 -4.26 -14.19 -17.45
C VAL A 233 -4.06 -12.87 -18.20
N ARG A 234 -5.04 -11.96 -18.20
CA ARG A 234 -4.87 -10.59 -18.77
C ARG A 234 -3.66 -9.89 -18.16
N GLN A 235 -3.54 -9.99 -16.86
CA GLN A 235 -2.46 -9.38 -16.10
C GLN A 235 -1.08 -9.88 -16.55
N ILE A 236 -0.90 -11.19 -16.69
CA ILE A 236 0.36 -11.76 -17.22
C ILE A 236 0.60 -11.31 -18.67
N GLN A 237 -0.41 -11.29 -19.50
CA GLN A 237 -0.29 -10.84 -20.89
C GLN A 237 0.13 -9.37 -20.98
N GLU A 238 -0.46 -8.50 -20.19
CA GLU A 238 -0.07 -7.09 -20.09
C GLU A 238 1.39 -6.94 -19.64
N GLN A 239 1.78 -7.68 -18.60
CA GLN A 239 3.14 -7.64 -18.05
C GLN A 239 4.18 -8.15 -19.06
N LEU A 240 3.92 -9.27 -19.71
CA LEU A 240 4.80 -9.79 -20.76
C LEU A 240 5.00 -8.78 -21.89
N ASN A 241 3.93 -8.10 -22.31
CA ASN A 241 4.02 -7.08 -23.36
C ASN A 241 4.88 -5.88 -22.96
N VAL A 242 4.82 -5.49 -21.68
CA VAL A 242 5.65 -4.41 -21.14
C VAL A 242 7.11 -4.85 -21.05
N ILE A 243 7.36 -6.04 -20.51
CA ILE A 243 8.72 -6.60 -20.41
C ILE A 243 9.32 -6.80 -21.82
N ALA A 244 8.49 -7.16 -22.80
CA ALA A 244 8.92 -7.29 -24.19
C ALA A 244 9.45 -5.99 -24.81
N GLU A 245 9.14 -4.83 -24.27
CA GLU A 245 9.71 -3.55 -24.71
C GLU A 245 11.19 -3.45 -24.36
N ALA A 246 11.57 -3.90 -23.17
CA ALA A 246 12.97 -3.96 -22.74
C ALA A 246 13.68 -5.23 -23.21
N TYR A 247 12.93 -6.30 -23.43
CA TYR A 247 13.44 -7.63 -23.87
C TYR A 247 12.75 -8.09 -25.16
N PRO A 248 13.09 -7.56 -26.33
CA PRO A 248 12.39 -7.84 -27.60
C PRO A 248 12.38 -9.30 -28.04
N ALA A 249 13.17 -10.15 -27.40
CA ALA A 249 13.14 -11.60 -27.60
C ALA A 249 11.87 -12.27 -27.04
N ILE A 250 11.14 -11.60 -26.14
CA ILE A 250 9.83 -12.05 -25.65
C ILE A 250 8.78 -11.59 -26.66
N PRO A 251 8.02 -12.52 -27.28
CA PRO A 251 7.00 -12.12 -28.24
C PRO A 251 5.85 -11.41 -27.53
N LYS A 252 5.37 -10.31 -28.11
CA LYS A 252 4.14 -9.64 -27.65
C LYS A 252 2.94 -10.55 -27.90
N VAL A 253 2.00 -10.54 -26.96
CA VAL A 253 0.79 -11.38 -26.98
C VAL A 253 -0.48 -10.55 -26.96
N GLY A 254 -1.58 -11.09 -27.47
CA GLY A 254 -2.92 -10.48 -27.30
C GLY A 254 -3.32 -10.45 -25.83
N VAL A 255 -3.88 -9.33 -25.37
CA VAL A 255 -4.42 -9.20 -24.00
C VAL A 255 -5.90 -9.57 -24.02
N ASP A 256 -6.17 -10.84 -24.17
CA ASP A 256 -7.52 -11.40 -24.30
C ASP A 256 -8.02 -12.09 -23.03
N GLY A 257 -7.12 -12.36 -22.09
CA GLY A 257 -7.43 -13.10 -20.87
C GLY A 257 -7.57 -14.61 -21.07
N ILE A 258 -7.04 -15.15 -22.18
CA ILE A 258 -6.99 -16.59 -22.49
C ILE A 258 -5.54 -17.03 -22.54
N TYR A 259 -5.16 -17.97 -21.67
CA TYR A 259 -3.81 -18.55 -21.67
C TYR A 259 -3.69 -19.57 -22.79
N GLY A 260 -3.38 -19.10 -23.98
CA GLY A 260 -3.17 -19.91 -25.18
C GLY A 260 -1.70 -20.19 -25.46
N GLU A 261 -1.41 -20.81 -26.62
CA GLU A 261 -0.05 -21.15 -27.05
C GLU A 261 0.86 -19.93 -27.19
N GLN A 262 0.32 -18.77 -27.58
CA GLN A 262 1.10 -17.53 -27.67
C GLN A 262 1.57 -17.06 -26.30
N THR A 263 0.67 -17.05 -25.31
CA THR A 263 0.99 -16.68 -23.92
C THR A 263 2.03 -17.66 -23.35
N LYS A 264 1.84 -18.95 -23.57
CA LYS A 264 2.81 -20.00 -23.14
C LYS A 264 4.19 -19.79 -23.76
N ALA A 265 4.25 -19.50 -25.06
CA ALA A 265 5.51 -19.26 -25.76
C ALA A 265 6.24 -18.02 -25.20
N ALA A 266 5.50 -16.95 -24.92
CA ALA A 266 6.04 -15.75 -24.31
C ALA A 266 6.57 -16.01 -22.89
N VAL A 267 5.81 -16.74 -22.07
CA VAL A 267 6.23 -17.15 -20.72
C VAL A 267 7.50 -18.03 -20.78
N ARG A 268 7.57 -19.01 -21.68
CA ARG A 268 8.79 -19.80 -21.84
C ARG A 268 10.01 -18.95 -22.19
N LYS A 269 9.82 -17.97 -23.09
CA LYS A 269 10.89 -17.06 -23.45
C LYS A 269 11.32 -16.16 -22.30
N PHE A 270 10.35 -15.69 -21.52
CA PHE A 270 10.60 -14.99 -20.28
C PHE A 270 11.40 -15.85 -19.29
N GLN A 271 10.95 -17.08 -19.03
CA GLN A 271 11.65 -18.03 -18.15
C GLN A 271 13.10 -18.27 -18.60
N ASN A 272 13.34 -18.45 -19.89
CA ASN A 272 14.68 -18.62 -20.46
C ASN A 272 15.59 -17.40 -20.14
N ILE A 273 15.09 -16.18 -20.41
CA ILE A 273 15.85 -14.93 -20.22
C ILE A 273 16.20 -14.73 -18.75
N PHE A 274 15.27 -15.04 -17.84
CA PHE A 274 15.45 -14.84 -16.41
C PHE A 274 15.97 -16.08 -15.65
N GLY A 275 16.41 -17.11 -16.37
CA GLY A 275 17.07 -18.29 -15.80
C GLY A 275 16.16 -19.18 -14.96
N LEU A 276 14.88 -19.23 -15.31
CA LEU A 276 13.87 -20.13 -14.74
C LEU A 276 13.74 -21.39 -15.59
N SER A 277 13.09 -22.42 -15.04
CA SER A 277 12.71 -23.62 -15.80
C SER A 277 11.72 -23.27 -16.91
N GLU A 278 12.03 -23.58 -18.16
CA GLU A 278 11.26 -23.22 -19.36
C GLU A 278 10.00 -24.08 -19.53
N THR A 279 9.11 -24.06 -18.56
CA THR A 279 7.87 -24.87 -18.56
C THR A 279 6.78 -24.25 -19.43
N GLY A 280 6.79 -22.92 -19.56
CA GLY A 280 5.69 -22.16 -20.15
C GLY A 280 4.46 -22.13 -19.24
N ILE A 281 4.61 -22.45 -17.97
CA ILE A 281 3.60 -22.35 -16.94
C ILE A 281 3.96 -21.15 -16.07
N THR A 282 2.99 -20.28 -15.82
CA THR A 282 3.18 -19.21 -14.83
C THR A 282 2.90 -19.80 -13.45
N ASP A 283 3.92 -20.44 -12.88
CA ASP A 283 3.94 -20.94 -11.52
C ASP A 283 4.32 -19.83 -10.52
N TYR A 284 4.34 -20.14 -9.23
CA TYR A 284 4.72 -19.21 -8.17
C TYR A 284 6.08 -18.54 -8.45
N SER A 285 7.08 -19.31 -8.88
CA SER A 285 8.41 -18.80 -9.17
C SER A 285 8.41 -17.84 -10.36
N THR A 286 7.72 -18.19 -11.42
CA THR A 286 7.55 -17.36 -12.62
C THR A 286 6.78 -16.07 -12.29
N TRP A 287 5.70 -16.19 -11.52
CA TRP A 287 4.90 -15.04 -11.08
C TRP A 287 5.70 -14.02 -10.27
N TYR A 288 6.58 -14.49 -9.40
CA TYR A 288 7.39 -13.60 -8.56
C TYR A 288 8.69 -13.14 -9.21
N VAL A 289 9.26 -13.92 -10.13
CA VAL A 289 10.39 -13.45 -10.95
C VAL A 289 9.93 -12.52 -12.06
N ASP A 290 8.74 -12.73 -12.58
CA ASP A 290 8.05 -11.76 -13.39
C ASP A 290 7.96 -10.40 -12.64
N ARG A 291 7.89 -10.42 -11.31
CA ARG A 291 8.00 -9.24 -10.43
C ARG A 291 9.42 -8.82 -10.07
N LEU A 292 10.40 -9.70 -10.22
CA LEU A 292 11.79 -9.50 -9.82
C LEU A 292 12.75 -9.42 -11.02
N GLY A 293 12.24 -9.55 -12.23
CA GLY A 293 13.02 -9.77 -13.45
C GLY A 293 14.13 -8.75 -13.74
N ASP A 294 14.03 -7.57 -13.18
CA ASP A 294 15.07 -6.52 -13.34
C ASP A 294 16.17 -6.56 -12.28
N LEU A 295 16.03 -7.40 -11.26
CA LEU A 295 16.99 -7.42 -10.15
C LEU A 295 18.28 -8.18 -10.45
N ARG A 296 18.31 -9.01 -11.47
CA ARG A 296 19.52 -9.77 -11.80
C ARG A 296 20.59 -8.99 -12.54
N CYS A 297 20.25 -7.87 -13.15
CA CYS A 297 21.26 -7.08 -13.89
C CYS A 297 22.02 -6.08 -13.02
N ASP A 298 21.39 -5.49 -11.98
CA ASP A 298 22.04 -4.41 -11.20
C ASP A 298 21.96 -4.55 -9.68
N ALA A 299 21.15 -5.43 -9.15
CA ALA A 299 20.82 -5.44 -7.71
C ALA A 299 21.40 -6.62 -6.91
N ILE A 300 22.29 -7.43 -7.48
CA ILE A 300 23.03 -8.45 -6.71
C ILE A 300 23.94 -7.82 -5.67
N HIS A 301 24.07 -6.51 -5.65
CA HIS A 301 25.00 -5.82 -4.75
C HIS A 301 24.40 -5.03 -3.61
N HIS A 302 23.08 -4.93 -3.45
CA HIS A 302 22.51 -4.20 -2.31
C HIS A 302 21.28 -4.87 -1.69
N ASP A 303 21.49 -5.49 -0.56
CA ASP A 303 20.69 -5.64 0.65
C ASP A 303 19.42 -6.49 0.71
N GLY A 304 19.16 -7.39 -0.22
CA GLY A 304 18.15 -8.44 0.01
C GLY A 304 16.68 -7.99 0.16
N THR A 305 16.33 -6.79 -0.28
CA THR A 305 14.94 -6.32 -0.27
C THR A 305 14.21 -6.63 -1.57
N ASN A 306 13.00 -7.17 -1.43
CA ASN A 306 12.13 -7.54 -2.54
C ASN A 306 11.66 -6.32 -3.34
N PHE A 307 12.05 -6.24 -4.62
CA PHE A 307 11.56 -5.23 -5.55
C PHE A 307 10.53 -5.84 -6.51
N TYR A 308 9.41 -5.14 -6.74
CA TYR A 308 8.32 -5.60 -7.58
C TYR A 308 8.49 -5.15 -9.04
N LEU A 309 7.92 -5.88 -9.98
CA LEU A 309 7.83 -5.63 -11.43
C LEU A 309 7.50 -4.19 -11.83
N TYR A 310 6.90 -3.47 -10.93
CA TYR A 310 6.59 -2.06 -11.07
C TYR A 310 7.81 -1.18 -11.39
N ARG A 311 9.03 -1.59 -11.03
CA ARG A 311 10.25 -0.87 -11.40
C ARG A 311 10.63 -1.08 -12.87
N VAL A 312 10.44 -2.28 -13.39
CA VAL A 312 10.66 -2.60 -14.83
C VAL A 312 9.69 -1.80 -15.70
N TYR A 313 8.42 -1.75 -15.31
CA TYR A 313 7.38 -0.98 -16.00
C TYR A 313 7.70 0.52 -16.12
N LYS A 314 8.33 1.12 -15.11
CA LYS A 314 8.66 2.57 -15.14
C LYS A 314 10.06 2.88 -15.65
N LEU A 315 11.03 1.98 -15.54
CA LEU A 315 12.36 2.22 -16.12
C LEU A 315 12.31 2.22 -17.65
N SER A 316 11.45 1.40 -18.27
CA SER A 316 11.22 1.44 -19.71
C SER A 316 10.51 2.72 -20.19
N LEU A 317 9.75 3.41 -19.33
CA LEU A 317 9.09 4.69 -19.64
C LEU A 317 9.94 5.93 -19.36
N ILE A 318 11.07 5.80 -18.67
CA ILE A 318 11.99 6.91 -18.38
C ILE A 318 13.08 7.05 -19.45
N HIS A 319 13.20 6.08 -20.35
CA HIS A 319 14.18 6.10 -21.45
C HIS A 319 13.58 6.41 -22.82
N ILE A 320 12.41 7.07 -22.86
CA ILE A 320 11.86 7.70 -24.09
C ILE A 320 11.88 9.21 -23.93
#